data_8f6ec6df55c4ca183483d36f46c44d96
#
_entry.id   8f6ec6df55c4ca183483d36f46c44d96
#
_cell.length_a   1.000
_cell.length_b   1.000
_cell.length_c   1.000
_cell.angle_alpha   90.00
_cell.angle_beta   90.00
_cell.angle_gamma   90.00
#
_symmetry.space_group_name_H-M   'P 1'
#
loop_
_entity.id
_entity.type
_entity.pdbx_description
1 polymer ?
#
loop_
_entity_poly.entity_id
_entity_poly.type
_entity_poly.pdbx_seq_one_letter_code
_entity_poly.pdbx_strand_id
1 'polypeptide(L)'
;GLNQWNGVAIASRLPMTDIEIGFSGQPGFAKGHDPDSGQDAPLEARAIGATVDDVRLWSLYVPNGRGLDDPHMDYKLRFLRALADDSARWLGENPGGALALMGDFNVAPTDADMGDPSFIPGLSTHISPAEREAFATLERAGLSDVVRPLVPEGYTFWDYKQLRFPRDEGMRIDFILGSAGLADRVVDARIERDQRKGDAPSDHVPVVVDLQGDDDDDDRPMIF
;
A
#
# COMPACT_ATOMS: atom_id res chain seq x y z
N GLY A 1 -4.24 1.90 15.49
CA GLY A 1 -4.53 0.47 15.55
C GLY A 1 -5.66 0.14 16.51
N LEU A 2 -6.38 -0.93 16.25
CA LEU A 2 -7.48 -1.39 17.11
C LEU A 2 -7.08 -2.55 18.03
N ASN A 3 -6.01 -3.25 17.72
CA ASN A 3 -5.48 -4.38 18.50
C ASN A 3 -4.01 -4.61 18.09
N GLN A 4 -3.43 -5.73 18.56
CA GLN A 4 -2.03 -6.09 18.24
C GLN A 4 -1.79 -6.56 16.79
N TRP A 5 -2.83 -6.73 15.96
CA TRP A 5 -2.73 -7.40 14.66
C TRP A 5 -2.78 -6.47 13.46
N ASN A 6 -3.31 -5.27 13.62
CA ASN A 6 -3.37 -4.30 12.54
C ASN A 6 -3.29 -2.86 13.06
N GLY A 7 -2.77 -2.00 12.21
CA GLY A 7 -2.63 -0.58 12.49
C GLY A 7 -1.88 0.10 11.35
N VAL A 8 -2.25 1.34 11.11
CA VAL A 8 -1.64 2.24 10.13
C VAL A 8 -1.44 3.60 10.76
N ALA A 9 -0.50 4.38 10.26
CA ALA A 9 -0.21 5.72 10.77
C ALA A 9 0.34 6.61 9.65
N ILE A 10 0.10 7.91 9.77
CA ILE A 10 0.78 8.96 9.00
C ILE A 10 1.50 9.84 10.00
N ALA A 11 2.77 10.12 9.76
CA ALA A 11 3.55 11.11 10.50
C ALA A 11 4.03 12.18 9.50
N SER A 12 3.82 13.44 9.81
CA SER A 12 4.19 14.56 8.94
C SER A 12 4.84 15.67 9.74
N ARG A 13 5.82 16.35 9.12
CA ARG A 13 6.35 17.64 9.60
C ARG A 13 5.49 18.82 9.17
N LEU A 14 4.71 18.62 8.10
CA LEU A 14 3.77 19.60 7.57
C LEU A 14 2.40 19.42 8.20
N PRO A 15 1.55 20.44 8.22
CA PRO A 15 0.17 20.30 8.66
C PRO A 15 -0.58 19.23 7.88
N MET A 16 -1.45 18.50 8.56
CA MET A 16 -2.35 17.52 7.96
C MET A 16 -3.78 18.04 8.03
N THR A 17 -4.51 17.94 6.94
CA THR A 17 -5.95 18.23 6.86
C THR A 17 -6.70 16.98 6.37
N ASP A 18 -8.02 17.05 6.34
CA ASP A 18 -8.92 16.02 5.81
C ASP A 18 -8.59 14.61 6.32
N ILE A 19 -8.35 14.50 7.64
CA ILE A 19 -7.97 13.22 8.25
C ILE A 19 -9.20 12.30 8.27
N GLU A 20 -9.07 11.12 7.67
CA GLU A 20 -10.11 10.10 7.60
C GLU A 20 -9.61 8.75 8.11
N ILE A 21 -10.43 8.07 8.90
CA ILE A 21 -10.19 6.71 9.37
C ILE A 21 -11.07 5.75 8.56
N GLY A 22 -10.41 4.94 7.72
CA GLY A 22 -11.10 4.13 6.72
C GLY A 22 -11.54 4.95 5.51
N PHE A 23 -11.47 4.34 4.33
CA PHE A 23 -11.94 4.95 3.07
C PHE A 23 -13.42 4.60 2.83
N SER A 24 -14.08 5.33 1.95
CA SER A 24 -15.48 5.11 1.63
C SER A 24 -15.71 3.73 1.02
N GLY A 25 -16.62 2.96 1.59
CA GLY A 25 -16.87 1.57 1.18
C GLY A 25 -15.85 0.55 1.70
N GLN A 26 -14.92 0.94 2.59
CA GLN A 26 -14.02 -0.03 3.21
C GLN A 26 -14.82 -1.17 3.85
N PRO A 27 -14.60 -2.44 3.45
CA PRO A 27 -15.32 -3.56 4.06
C PRO A 27 -14.84 -3.80 5.49
N GLY A 28 -15.77 -4.19 6.36
CA GLY A 28 -15.45 -4.73 7.67
C GLY A 28 -15.11 -6.22 7.60
N PHE A 29 -14.53 -6.74 8.69
CA PHE A 29 -14.24 -8.17 8.86
C PHE A 29 -14.35 -8.60 10.32
N ALA A 30 -15.02 -9.73 10.54
CA ALA A 30 -14.93 -10.50 11.78
C ALA A 30 -15.05 -11.99 11.46
N LYS A 31 -14.17 -12.79 12.04
CA LYS A 31 -14.22 -14.25 11.85
C LYS A 31 -15.55 -14.80 12.38
N GLY A 32 -16.28 -15.53 11.52
CA GLY A 32 -17.58 -16.07 11.85
C GLY A 32 -18.73 -15.06 11.82
N HIS A 33 -18.48 -13.86 11.30
CA HIS A 33 -19.55 -12.90 11.03
C HIS A 33 -20.52 -13.49 9.99
N ASP A 34 -21.80 -13.44 10.31
CA ASP A 34 -22.87 -13.82 9.40
C ASP A 34 -23.26 -12.60 8.55
N PRO A 35 -23.00 -12.61 7.23
CA PRO A 35 -23.38 -11.52 6.35
C PRO A 35 -24.90 -11.29 6.28
N ASP A 36 -25.71 -12.31 6.61
CA ASP A 36 -27.17 -12.24 6.62
C ASP A 36 -27.74 -11.74 7.98
N SER A 37 -26.86 -11.45 8.95
CA SER A 37 -27.27 -10.95 10.29
C SER A 37 -27.92 -9.57 10.26
N GLY A 38 -27.79 -8.82 9.15
CA GLY A 38 -28.23 -7.44 9.03
C GLY A 38 -27.36 -6.44 9.81
N GLN A 39 -26.23 -6.87 10.35
CA GLN A 39 -25.22 -6.02 11.00
C GLN A 39 -23.95 -5.99 10.16
N ASP A 40 -23.35 -4.81 10.04
CA ASP A 40 -22.05 -4.70 9.38
C ASP A 40 -20.93 -5.30 10.24
N ALA A 41 -19.99 -5.97 9.60
CA ALA A 41 -18.78 -6.40 10.28
C ALA A 41 -17.95 -5.17 10.71
N PRO A 42 -17.27 -5.21 11.88
CA PRO A 42 -16.47 -4.10 12.36
C PRO A 42 -15.33 -3.77 11.39
N LEU A 43 -15.05 -2.48 11.21
CA LEU A 43 -13.89 -2.03 10.45
C LEU A 43 -12.61 -2.35 11.22
N GLU A 44 -11.61 -2.88 10.51
CA GLU A 44 -10.25 -3.01 11.02
C GLU A 44 -9.43 -1.74 10.74
N ALA A 45 -8.42 -1.45 11.57
CA ALA A 45 -7.53 -0.29 11.43
C ALA A 45 -6.50 -0.52 10.30
N ARG A 46 -6.96 -0.54 9.05
CA ARG A 46 -6.17 -0.86 7.85
C ARG A 46 -6.01 0.28 6.86
N ALA A 47 -6.68 1.39 7.11
CA ALA A 47 -6.56 2.59 6.28
C ALA A 47 -6.69 3.85 7.14
N ILE A 48 -5.83 4.82 6.88
CA ILE A 48 -5.93 6.19 7.37
C ILE A 48 -5.52 7.13 6.24
N GLY A 49 -6.31 8.16 6.00
CA GLY A 49 -6.06 9.18 4.99
C GLY A 49 -5.82 10.54 5.61
N ALA A 50 -5.03 11.35 4.93
CA ALA A 50 -4.83 12.78 5.23
C ALA A 50 -4.41 13.51 3.96
N THR A 51 -4.62 14.82 3.93
CA THR A 51 -4.02 15.70 2.93
C THR A 51 -2.82 16.42 3.54
N VAL A 52 -1.68 16.35 2.88
CA VAL A 52 -0.44 17.00 3.27
C VAL A 52 0.09 17.73 2.05
N ASP A 53 0.22 19.05 2.14
CA ASP A 53 0.77 19.89 1.07
C ASP A 53 0.15 19.54 -0.31
N ASP A 54 -1.17 19.63 -0.41
CA ASP A 54 -1.98 19.31 -1.60
C ASP A 54 -1.96 17.85 -2.10
N VAL A 55 -1.20 16.97 -1.46
CA VAL A 55 -1.19 15.53 -1.77
C VAL A 55 -2.17 14.78 -0.87
N ARG A 56 -3.14 14.11 -1.43
CA ARG A 56 -4.01 13.18 -0.72
C ARG A 56 -3.28 11.86 -0.47
N LEU A 57 -3.01 11.52 0.78
CA LEU A 57 -2.25 10.34 1.19
C LEU A 57 -3.16 9.32 1.88
N TRP A 58 -3.00 8.04 1.55
CA TRP A 58 -3.54 6.92 2.30
C TRP A 58 -2.42 6.00 2.78
N SER A 59 -2.31 5.78 4.09
CA SER A 59 -1.50 4.71 4.66
C SER A 59 -2.35 3.47 4.81
N LEU A 60 -1.92 2.37 4.19
CA LEU A 60 -2.70 1.15 3.99
C LEU A 60 -1.99 -0.08 4.54
N TYR A 61 -2.78 -1.00 5.09
CA TYR A 61 -2.38 -2.36 5.39
C TYR A 61 -3.44 -3.33 4.86
N VAL A 62 -3.30 -3.73 3.61
CA VAL A 62 -4.25 -4.62 2.93
C VAL A 62 -4.26 -5.98 3.63
N PRO A 63 -5.42 -6.64 3.82
CA PRO A 63 -5.49 -7.96 4.43
C PRO A 63 -4.56 -8.98 3.77
N ASN A 64 -3.89 -9.82 4.56
CA ASN A 64 -2.94 -10.83 4.03
C ASN A 64 -3.59 -11.92 3.17
N GLY A 65 -4.85 -12.29 3.44
CA GLY A 65 -5.55 -13.38 2.74
C GLY A 65 -5.34 -14.76 3.40
N ARG A 66 -4.23 -14.99 4.07
CA ARG A 66 -3.84 -16.22 4.80
C ARG A 66 -3.77 -17.50 3.95
N GLY A 67 -4.74 -17.74 3.11
CA GLY A 67 -4.80 -18.90 2.21
C GLY A 67 -5.94 -18.72 1.22
N LEU A 68 -5.91 -19.47 0.11
CA LEU A 68 -6.87 -19.27 -0.99
C LEU A 68 -8.33 -19.57 -0.59
N ASP A 69 -8.54 -20.49 0.34
CA ASP A 69 -9.87 -20.90 0.85
C ASP A 69 -10.20 -20.25 2.22
N ASP A 70 -9.37 -19.32 2.72
CA ASP A 70 -9.60 -18.64 3.98
C ASP A 70 -10.58 -17.46 3.78
N PRO A 71 -11.52 -17.20 4.70
CA PRO A 71 -12.40 -16.02 4.65
C PRO A 71 -11.67 -14.68 4.53
N HIS A 72 -10.40 -14.60 4.99
CA HIS A 72 -9.56 -13.42 4.81
C HIS A 72 -9.21 -13.17 3.36
N MET A 73 -9.23 -14.17 2.47
CA MET A 73 -9.01 -13.98 1.04
C MET A 73 -10.17 -13.20 0.41
N ASP A 74 -11.42 -13.59 0.69
CA ASP A 74 -12.58 -12.81 0.24
C ASP A 74 -12.54 -11.37 0.77
N TYR A 75 -12.21 -11.20 2.06
CA TYR A 75 -12.03 -9.88 2.66
C TYR A 75 -10.96 -9.06 1.94
N LYS A 76 -9.80 -9.64 1.64
CA LYS A 76 -8.72 -9.00 0.88
C LYS A 76 -9.18 -8.53 -0.51
N LEU A 77 -9.86 -9.42 -1.24
CA LEU A 77 -10.33 -9.11 -2.59
C LEU A 77 -11.40 -8.00 -2.59
N ARG A 78 -12.32 -8.01 -1.61
CA ARG A 78 -13.31 -6.94 -1.42
C ARG A 78 -12.64 -5.63 -1.03
N PHE A 79 -11.62 -5.67 -0.16
CA PHE A 79 -10.87 -4.49 0.26
C PHE A 79 -10.19 -3.80 -0.92
N LEU A 80 -9.47 -4.55 -1.76
CA LEU A 80 -8.79 -4.02 -2.95
C LEU A 80 -9.76 -3.41 -3.97
N ARG A 81 -10.90 -4.07 -4.23
CA ARG A 81 -11.92 -3.54 -5.14
C ARG A 81 -12.56 -2.26 -4.62
N ALA A 82 -12.96 -2.26 -3.35
CA ALA A 82 -13.54 -1.06 -2.73
C ALA A 82 -12.54 0.12 -2.69
N LEU A 83 -11.26 -0.16 -2.48
CA LEU A 83 -10.20 0.85 -2.54
C LEU A 83 -10.05 1.41 -3.96
N ALA A 84 -10.17 0.57 -4.99
CA ALA A 84 -10.13 1.02 -6.38
C ALA A 84 -11.35 1.89 -6.73
N ASP A 85 -12.54 1.50 -6.27
CA ASP A 85 -13.78 2.27 -6.49
C ASP A 85 -13.71 3.65 -5.80
N ASP A 86 -13.23 3.70 -4.56
CA ASP A 86 -13.03 4.96 -3.83
C ASP A 86 -12.00 5.86 -4.51
N SER A 87 -10.89 5.27 -4.97
CA SER A 87 -9.85 6.01 -5.71
C SER A 87 -10.37 6.59 -7.02
N ALA A 88 -11.11 5.79 -7.80
CA ALA A 88 -11.72 6.24 -9.04
C ALA A 88 -12.71 7.39 -8.83
N ARG A 89 -13.53 7.30 -7.76
CA ARG A 89 -14.45 8.36 -7.36
C ARG A 89 -13.69 9.63 -7.02
N TRP A 90 -12.67 9.55 -6.15
CA TRP A 90 -11.88 10.71 -5.73
C TRP A 90 -11.19 11.39 -6.91
N LEU A 91 -10.61 10.60 -7.83
CA LEU A 91 -9.96 11.14 -9.06
C LEU A 91 -10.98 11.80 -10.00
N GLY A 92 -12.21 11.27 -10.07
CA GLY A 92 -13.28 11.90 -10.82
C GLY A 92 -13.73 13.25 -10.25
N GLU A 93 -13.71 13.38 -8.91
CA GLU A 93 -14.04 14.62 -8.19
C GLU A 93 -12.86 15.61 -8.19
N ASN A 94 -11.62 15.14 -8.34
CA ASN A 94 -10.38 15.93 -8.30
C ASN A 94 -9.51 15.69 -9.55
N PRO A 95 -9.93 16.14 -10.74
CA PRO A 95 -9.17 15.96 -11.97
C PRO A 95 -7.77 16.59 -11.86
N GLY A 96 -6.72 15.78 -12.10
CA GLY A 96 -5.33 16.20 -11.97
C GLY A 96 -4.80 16.23 -10.53
N GLY A 97 -5.63 15.88 -9.53
CA GLY A 97 -5.22 15.84 -8.13
C GLY A 97 -4.14 14.78 -7.87
N ALA A 98 -3.25 15.09 -6.93
CA ALA A 98 -2.20 14.19 -6.47
C ALA A 98 -2.75 13.25 -5.39
N LEU A 99 -2.94 11.97 -5.72
CA LEU A 99 -3.36 10.90 -4.82
C LEU A 99 -2.24 9.87 -4.68
N ALA A 100 -1.91 9.49 -3.45
CA ALA A 100 -0.97 8.43 -3.12
C ALA A 100 -1.63 7.37 -2.22
N LEU A 101 -1.62 6.11 -2.65
CA LEU A 101 -1.92 4.94 -1.84
C LEU A 101 -0.61 4.27 -1.44
N MET A 102 -0.30 4.21 -0.16
CA MET A 102 1.01 3.76 0.34
C MET A 102 0.87 2.67 1.39
N GLY A 103 1.68 1.63 1.32
CA GLY A 103 1.78 0.61 2.35
C GLY A 103 1.95 -0.81 1.82
N ASP A 104 1.64 -1.77 2.69
CA ASP A 104 1.67 -3.20 2.38
C ASP A 104 0.36 -3.62 1.70
N PHE A 105 0.45 -3.95 0.41
CA PHE A 105 -0.69 -4.45 -0.37
C PHE A 105 -0.86 -5.96 -0.27
N ASN A 106 0.11 -6.66 0.30
CA ASN A 106 0.10 -8.12 0.42
C ASN A 106 -0.13 -8.86 -0.93
N VAL A 107 0.20 -8.23 -2.06
CA VAL A 107 0.11 -8.79 -3.42
C VAL A 107 1.44 -8.57 -4.13
N ALA A 108 1.97 -9.61 -4.76
CA ALA A 108 3.03 -9.55 -5.75
C ALA A 108 2.39 -9.57 -7.15
N PRO A 109 2.23 -8.40 -7.81
CA PRO A 109 1.41 -8.29 -9.01
C PRO A 109 1.97 -9.04 -10.20
N THR A 110 3.30 -9.20 -10.27
CA THR A 110 3.98 -9.92 -11.35
C THR A 110 4.89 -11.02 -10.81
N ASP A 111 5.39 -11.89 -11.68
CA ASP A 111 6.34 -12.93 -11.27
C ASP A 111 7.71 -12.34 -10.87
N ALA A 112 8.08 -11.15 -11.39
CA ALA A 112 9.28 -10.43 -10.97
C ALA A 112 9.21 -9.91 -9.52
N ASP A 113 8.01 -9.78 -8.96
CA ASP A 113 7.80 -9.33 -7.58
C ASP A 113 7.89 -10.47 -6.56
N MET A 114 8.08 -11.72 -7.02
CA MET A 114 8.13 -12.92 -6.20
C MET A 114 9.46 -13.65 -6.38
N GLY A 115 10.38 -13.52 -5.43
CA GLY A 115 11.64 -14.25 -5.37
C GLY A 115 11.68 -15.37 -4.34
N ASP A 116 10.64 -15.50 -3.49
CA ASP A 116 10.57 -16.58 -2.50
C ASP A 116 10.05 -17.89 -3.13
N PRO A 117 10.91 -18.93 -3.26
CA PRO A 117 10.54 -20.17 -3.91
C PRO A 117 9.53 -21.03 -3.13
N SER A 118 9.17 -20.65 -1.89
CA SER A 118 8.12 -21.34 -1.13
C SER A 118 6.71 -20.99 -1.58
N PHE A 119 6.56 -19.89 -2.33
CA PHE A 119 5.27 -19.49 -2.89
C PHE A 119 5.07 -20.13 -4.27
N ILE A 120 3.97 -20.87 -4.41
CA ILE A 120 3.66 -21.64 -5.61
C ILE A 120 2.46 -20.99 -6.30
N PRO A 121 2.58 -20.57 -7.58
CA PRO A 121 1.45 -20.02 -8.34
C PRO A 121 0.22 -20.93 -8.29
N GLY A 122 -0.94 -20.35 -8.00
CA GLY A 122 -2.21 -21.07 -7.88
C GLY A 122 -2.43 -21.84 -6.58
N LEU A 123 -1.42 -21.92 -5.69
CA LEU A 123 -1.52 -22.58 -4.38
C LEU A 123 -1.26 -21.62 -3.20
N SER A 124 -0.55 -20.53 -3.46
CA SER A 124 -0.14 -19.58 -2.42
C SER A 124 -0.88 -18.25 -2.56
N THR A 125 -1.14 -17.60 -1.42
CA THR A 125 -1.57 -16.19 -1.37
C THR A 125 -0.47 -15.26 -1.92
N HIS A 126 -0.78 -13.99 -2.13
CA HIS A 126 0.04 -12.91 -2.71
C HIS A 126 0.23 -13.00 -4.24
N ILE A 127 0.11 -14.18 -4.84
CA ILE A 127 0.38 -14.41 -6.27
C ILE A 127 -0.78 -15.10 -7.00
N SER A 128 -1.93 -15.27 -6.33
CA SER A 128 -3.08 -15.90 -6.99
C SER A 128 -3.63 -15.01 -8.11
N PRO A 129 -4.20 -15.59 -9.17
CA PRO A 129 -4.82 -14.81 -10.24
C PRO A 129 -5.89 -13.84 -9.74
N ALA A 130 -6.65 -14.22 -8.70
CA ALA A 130 -7.70 -13.38 -8.12
C ALA A 130 -7.12 -12.15 -7.40
N GLU A 131 -5.98 -12.30 -6.69
CA GLU A 131 -5.30 -11.19 -6.02
C GLU A 131 -4.68 -10.24 -7.03
N ARG A 132 -4.00 -10.75 -8.04
CA ARG A 132 -3.41 -9.95 -9.13
C ARG A 132 -4.48 -9.19 -9.91
N GLU A 133 -5.62 -9.83 -10.20
CA GLU A 133 -6.75 -9.17 -10.85
C GLU A 133 -7.36 -8.07 -9.96
N ALA A 134 -7.50 -8.32 -8.65
CA ALA A 134 -7.99 -7.32 -7.71
C ALA A 134 -7.00 -6.14 -7.58
N PHE A 135 -5.69 -6.38 -7.58
CA PHE A 135 -4.67 -5.33 -7.60
C PHE A 135 -4.74 -4.51 -8.90
N ALA A 136 -4.89 -5.16 -10.05
CA ALA A 136 -5.02 -4.49 -11.35
C ALA A 136 -6.27 -3.58 -11.47
N THR A 137 -7.26 -3.73 -10.56
CA THR A 137 -8.38 -2.76 -10.50
C THR A 137 -7.91 -1.36 -10.11
N LEU A 138 -6.85 -1.25 -9.29
CA LEU A 138 -6.26 0.04 -8.89
C LEU A 138 -5.61 0.75 -10.09
N GLU A 139 -4.95 0.00 -10.97
CA GLU A 139 -4.38 0.57 -12.20
C GLU A 139 -5.49 1.05 -13.14
N ARG A 140 -6.57 0.28 -13.29
CA ARG A 140 -7.75 0.69 -14.07
C ARG A 140 -8.48 1.89 -13.48
N ALA A 141 -8.36 2.10 -12.17
CA ALA A 141 -8.88 3.29 -11.49
C ALA A 141 -8.04 4.56 -11.76
N GLY A 142 -6.89 4.44 -12.45
CA GLY A 142 -6.03 5.58 -12.82
C GLY A 142 -4.80 5.75 -11.93
N LEU A 143 -4.41 4.70 -11.21
CA LEU A 143 -3.21 4.68 -10.37
C LEU A 143 -2.07 3.89 -11.04
N SER A 144 -0.83 4.22 -10.74
CA SER A 144 0.35 3.49 -11.20
C SER A 144 1.40 3.35 -10.09
N ASP A 145 2.21 2.30 -10.13
CA ASP A 145 3.40 2.19 -9.27
C ASP A 145 4.40 3.28 -9.66
N VAL A 146 4.49 4.34 -8.85
CA VAL A 146 5.37 5.49 -9.13
C VAL A 146 6.84 5.21 -8.80
N VAL A 147 7.13 4.11 -8.14
CA VAL A 147 8.50 3.70 -7.79
C VAL A 147 9.13 2.85 -8.90
N ARG A 148 8.35 2.01 -9.56
CA ARG A 148 8.84 1.05 -10.57
C ARG A 148 9.62 1.67 -11.73
N PRO A 149 9.25 2.83 -12.28
CA PRO A 149 10.00 3.46 -13.37
C PRO A 149 11.43 3.84 -12.99
N LEU A 150 11.68 4.15 -11.70
CA LEU A 150 12.98 4.57 -11.18
C LEU A 150 13.74 3.41 -10.51
N VAL A 151 13.01 2.46 -9.92
CA VAL A 151 13.53 1.27 -9.24
C VAL A 151 12.84 0.02 -9.82
N PRO A 152 13.25 -0.43 -11.01
CA PRO A 152 12.56 -1.52 -11.73
C PRO A 152 12.63 -2.86 -11.00
N GLU A 153 13.70 -3.12 -10.24
CA GLU A 153 13.95 -4.35 -9.51
C GLU A 153 14.04 -4.10 -7.99
N GLY A 154 13.91 -5.16 -7.20
CA GLY A 154 14.06 -5.15 -5.75
C GLY A 154 12.81 -5.56 -5.01
N TYR A 155 13.01 -6.15 -3.84
CA TYR A 155 11.97 -6.60 -2.93
C TYR A 155 11.84 -5.64 -1.77
N THR A 156 10.66 -5.69 -1.10
CA THR A 156 10.33 -4.86 0.06
C THR A 156 10.14 -5.67 1.32
N PHE A 157 9.98 -6.99 1.20
CA PHE A 157 9.73 -7.94 2.28
C PHE A 157 10.61 -9.20 2.14
N TRP A 158 11.12 -9.71 3.27
CA TRP A 158 11.79 -11.04 3.39
C TRP A 158 11.40 -11.70 4.71
N ASP A 159 10.78 -12.87 4.68
CA ASP A 159 10.48 -13.66 5.87
C ASP A 159 11.78 -13.87 6.71
N TYR A 160 11.66 -13.80 8.02
CA TYR A 160 12.77 -14.06 8.94
C TYR A 160 13.31 -15.49 8.85
N LYS A 161 12.48 -16.43 8.39
CA LYS A 161 12.81 -17.85 8.32
C LYS A 161 13.73 -18.16 7.15
N GLN A 162 14.46 -19.28 7.27
CA GLN A 162 15.22 -19.91 6.19
C GLN A 162 16.28 -19.01 5.53
N LEU A 163 16.80 -17.98 6.21
CA LEU A 163 17.79 -17.05 5.66
C LEU A 163 17.34 -16.38 4.34
N ARG A 164 16.06 -16.02 4.22
CA ARG A 164 15.50 -15.44 3.00
C ARG A 164 16.21 -14.15 2.59
N PHE A 165 16.46 -13.24 3.53
CA PHE A 165 17.14 -11.98 3.23
C PHE A 165 18.58 -12.16 2.69
N PRO A 166 19.48 -12.96 3.32
CA PRO A 166 20.83 -13.22 2.76
C PRO A 166 20.82 -13.87 1.36
N ARG A 167 19.78 -14.63 1.02
CA ARG A 167 19.64 -15.28 -0.29
C ARG A 167 18.88 -14.44 -1.31
N ASP A 168 18.42 -13.26 -0.87
CA ASP A 168 17.58 -12.36 -1.66
C ASP A 168 16.29 -13.01 -2.18
N GLU A 169 15.71 -13.92 -1.40
CA GLU A 169 14.46 -14.60 -1.67
C GLU A 169 13.31 -13.80 -1.03
N GLY A 170 12.96 -12.68 -1.63
CA GLY A 170 12.00 -11.72 -1.10
C GLY A 170 10.74 -11.57 -1.94
N MET A 171 9.90 -10.62 -1.54
CA MET A 171 8.71 -10.19 -2.28
C MET A 171 8.66 -8.67 -2.35
N ARG A 172 8.16 -8.13 -3.46
CA ARG A 172 7.76 -6.73 -3.56
C ARG A 172 6.26 -6.66 -3.38
N ILE A 173 5.84 -6.29 -2.18
CA ILE A 173 4.43 -6.22 -1.76
C ILE A 173 4.05 -4.88 -1.13
N ASP A 174 5.05 -4.01 -0.91
CA ASP A 174 4.85 -2.64 -0.47
C ASP A 174 4.98 -1.70 -1.67
N PHE A 175 4.01 -0.81 -1.84
CA PHE A 175 3.92 0.07 -3.00
C PHE A 175 3.57 1.50 -2.60
N ILE A 176 3.92 2.42 -3.49
CA ILE A 176 3.35 3.76 -3.58
C ILE A 176 2.66 3.82 -4.94
N LEU A 177 1.34 3.67 -4.92
CA LEU A 177 0.51 3.81 -6.13
C LEU A 177 0.03 5.25 -6.21
N GLY A 178 0.38 5.93 -7.28
CA GLY A 178 0.07 7.34 -7.48
C GLY A 178 -0.85 7.60 -8.66
N SER A 179 -1.67 8.64 -8.55
CA SER A 179 -2.35 9.24 -9.69
C SER A 179 -1.34 9.86 -10.68
N ALA A 180 -1.79 10.22 -11.88
CA ALA A 180 -0.97 10.95 -12.84
C ALA A 180 -0.44 12.25 -12.23
N GLY A 181 -1.27 13.03 -11.50
CA GLY A 181 -0.85 14.25 -10.84
C GLY A 181 0.22 14.05 -9.76
N LEU A 182 0.28 12.89 -9.10
CA LEU A 182 1.40 12.54 -8.23
C LEU A 182 2.62 12.09 -9.04
N ALA A 183 2.42 11.20 -10.03
CA ALA A 183 3.51 10.62 -10.82
C ALA A 183 4.34 11.68 -11.53
N ASP A 184 3.71 12.73 -12.03
CA ASP A 184 4.38 13.87 -12.69
C ASP A 184 5.30 14.66 -11.76
N ARG A 185 5.12 14.54 -10.44
CA ARG A 185 5.93 15.23 -9.41
C ARG A 185 7.07 14.35 -8.87
N VAL A 186 7.08 13.06 -9.15
CA VAL A 186 8.13 12.15 -8.62
C VAL A 186 9.45 12.42 -9.34
N VAL A 187 10.48 12.79 -8.57
CA VAL A 187 11.84 13.08 -9.09
C VAL A 187 12.86 12.02 -8.72
N ASP A 188 12.64 11.29 -7.62
CA ASP A 188 13.49 10.16 -7.21
C ASP A 188 12.68 9.11 -6.44
N ALA A 189 13.16 7.88 -6.44
CA ALA A 189 12.55 6.79 -5.68
C ALA A 189 13.62 5.79 -5.22
N ARG A 190 13.39 5.12 -4.08
CA ARG A 190 14.29 4.10 -3.56
C ARG A 190 13.60 3.09 -2.66
N ILE A 191 14.14 1.88 -2.64
CA ILE A 191 13.80 0.82 -1.68
C ILE A 191 15.00 0.71 -0.73
N GLU A 192 14.79 1.02 0.55
CA GLU A 192 15.85 1.10 1.57
C GLU A 192 16.24 -0.29 2.10
N ARG A 193 16.71 -1.17 1.22
CA ARG A 193 17.05 -2.56 1.52
C ARG A 193 17.99 -2.72 2.71
N ASP A 194 18.90 -1.78 2.90
CA ASP A 194 19.91 -1.84 3.96
C ASP A 194 19.33 -1.67 5.37
N GLN A 195 18.11 -1.14 5.51
CA GLN A 195 17.38 -1.11 6.79
C GLN A 195 17.08 -2.51 7.34
N ARG A 196 17.14 -3.53 6.48
CA ARG A 196 17.02 -4.95 6.87
C ARG A 196 18.26 -5.51 7.58
N LYS A 197 19.37 -4.75 7.61
CA LYS A 197 20.65 -5.16 8.19
C LYS A 197 20.84 -4.68 9.65
N GLY A 198 19.91 -3.95 10.22
CA GLY A 198 19.97 -3.40 11.57
C GLY A 198 19.77 -4.46 12.68
N ASP A 199 19.82 -4.01 13.94
CA ASP A 199 19.48 -4.83 15.09
C ASP A 199 17.96 -5.03 15.18
N ALA A 200 17.49 -6.29 15.24
CA ALA A 200 16.07 -6.66 15.25
C ALA A 200 15.23 -5.90 14.19
N PRO A 201 15.62 -5.92 12.91
CA PRO A 201 14.98 -5.12 11.89
C PRO A 201 13.57 -5.67 11.59
N SER A 202 12.70 -4.83 11.00
CA SER A 202 11.45 -5.30 10.38
C SER A 202 11.73 -6.29 9.26
N ASP A 203 10.79 -7.18 8.96
CA ASP A 203 10.79 -8.03 7.75
C ASP A 203 10.45 -7.25 6.48
N HIS A 204 9.94 -6.03 6.61
CA HIS A 204 9.78 -5.06 5.53
C HIS A 204 10.87 -3.98 5.57
N VAL A 205 11.06 -3.30 4.44
CA VAL A 205 11.93 -2.12 4.31
C VAL A 205 11.15 -0.92 3.79
N PRO A 206 11.60 0.32 4.12
CA PRO A 206 10.94 1.53 3.61
C PRO A 206 11.02 1.63 2.08
N VAL A 207 9.91 2.07 1.48
CA VAL A 207 9.81 2.53 0.10
C VAL A 207 9.65 4.04 0.14
N VAL A 208 10.46 4.77 -0.61
CA VAL A 208 10.55 6.23 -0.54
C VAL A 208 10.42 6.81 -1.93
N VAL A 209 9.70 7.93 -2.03
CA VAL A 209 9.70 8.80 -3.21
C VAL A 209 10.02 10.23 -2.78
N ASP A 210 10.75 10.95 -3.62
CA ASP A 210 10.97 12.37 -3.48
C ASP A 210 10.12 13.08 -4.54
N LEU A 211 9.33 14.06 -4.11
CA LEU A 211 8.49 14.86 -4.99
C LEU A 211 9.15 16.21 -5.25
N GLN A 212 8.98 16.72 -6.47
CA GLN A 212 9.33 18.10 -6.76
C GLN A 212 8.45 19.03 -5.90
N GLY A 213 9.07 19.93 -5.15
CA GLY A 213 8.37 20.99 -4.43
C GLY A 213 7.85 22.06 -5.40
N ASP A 214 6.84 22.80 -4.99
CA ASP A 214 6.47 24.01 -5.71
C ASP A 214 7.61 25.03 -5.62
N ASP A 215 7.97 25.67 -6.74
CA ASP A 215 9.10 26.62 -6.87
C ASP A 215 8.96 27.87 -5.97
N ASP A 216 7.89 28.00 -5.18
CA ASP A 216 7.62 29.16 -4.33
C ASP A 216 8.39 29.19 -2.99
N ASP A 217 9.19 28.17 -2.64
CA ASP A 217 9.85 28.07 -1.33
C ASP A 217 11.32 28.58 -1.32
N ASP A 218 11.86 29.02 -2.46
CA ASP A 218 13.25 29.50 -2.58
C ASP A 218 13.48 30.96 -2.09
N ASP A 219 12.41 31.68 -1.71
CA ASP A 219 12.46 33.09 -1.27
C ASP A 219 12.31 33.28 0.26
N ARG A 220 12.32 32.24 1.07
CA ARG A 220 12.34 32.40 2.53
C ARG A 220 13.76 32.76 3.00
N PRO A 221 14.02 33.96 3.54
CA PRO A 221 15.32 34.29 4.08
C PRO A 221 15.69 33.35 5.23
N MET A 222 16.85 32.70 5.13
CA MET A 222 17.40 31.95 6.25
C MET A 222 17.63 32.92 7.40
N ILE A 223 16.81 32.78 8.44
CA ILE A 223 17.05 33.51 9.69
C ILE A 223 18.05 32.64 10.48
N PHE A 224 19.27 33.18 10.61
CA PHE A 224 20.34 32.64 11.45
C PHE A 224 20.10 33.03 12.90
#